data_ff478c08e7fda654014ff23d6918a421
#
_entry.id   ff478c08e7fda654014ff23d6918a421
#
_cell.length_a   1.000
_cell.length_b   1.000
_cell.length_c   1.000
_cell.angle_alpha   90.00
_cell.angle_beta   90.00
_cell.angle_gamma   90.00
#
_symmetry.space_group_name_H-M   'P 1'
#
loop_
_entity.id
_entity.type
_entity.pdbx_description
1 polymer ?
#
loop_
_entity_poly.entity_id
_entity_poly.type
_entity_poly.pdbx_seq_one_letter_code
_entity_poly.pdbx_strand_id
1 'polypeptide(L)'
;MVQDPYPCEHVVPIEQEPRHRLVIANDFIRAFVIEILPGDRTLCHRHEHDYLMYVIGDGEIVSAPRYGEPGKLTYRNGDCELSSAGLVHVVNNVGTTPFRNVLVELLPAVGELQRGAEPRVIGGDVTVKAIFKGELACVLSLEMHPDGQVETLGEAIFVTLLVDGVRDISWILGRAVLGCDSDRPLRAILFQLGRTH
;
A
#
# COMPACT_ATOMS: atom_id res chain seq x y z
N MET A 1 15.72 20.11 -30.16
CA MET A 1 15.89 19.43 -28.84
C MET A 1 14.54 18.78 -28.52
N VAL A 2 14.51 17.46 -28.39
CA VAL A 2 13.29 16.76 -27.93
C VAL A 2 13.17 17.11 -26.46
N GLN A 3 12.07 17.72 -26.07
CA GLN A 3 11.78 18.04 -24.67
C GLN A 3 11.58 16.72 -23.92
N ASP A 4 12.27 16.55 -22.79
CA ASP A 4 12.06 15.38 -21.91
C ASP A 4 10.58 15.33 -21.51
N PRO A 5 9.85 14.27 -21.86
CA PRO A 5 8.44 14.16 -21.50
C PRO A 5 8.20 14.01 -20.00
N TYR A 6 9.25 13.68 -19.22
CA TYR A 6 9.20 13.46 -17.77
C TYR A 6 10.27 14.26 -17.02
N PRO A 7 10.21 15.62 -17.08
CA PRO A 7 11.25 16.44 -16.45
C PRO A 7 11.33 16.19 -14.94
N CYS A 8 12.53 15.89 -14.45
CA CYS A 8 12.82 15.62 -13.05
C CYS A 8 13.90 16.59 -12.52
N GLU A 9 13.71 17.89 -12.77
CA GLU A 9 14.64 18.95 -12.36
C GLU A 9 14.57 19.23 -10.86
N HIS A 10 13.34 19.24 -10.31
CA HIS A 10 13.06 19.46 -8.89
C HIS A 10 12.50 18.20 -8.26
N VAL A 11 13.23 17.67 -7.29
CA VAL A 11 12.84 16.46 -6.55
C VAL A 11 12.22 16.86 -5.23
N VAL A 12 11.00 16.42 -4.97
CA VAL A 12 10.34 16.59 -3.68
C VAL A 12 10.38 15.30 -2.87
N PRO A 13 10.35 15.36 -1.53
CA PRO A 13 10.04 14.19 -0.71
C PRO A 13 8.64 13.67 -1.03
N ILE A 14 8.41 12.38 -0.84
CA ILE A 14 7.11 11.76 -1.12
C ILE A 14 5.94 12.45 -0.40
N GLU A 15 6.15 12.96 0.80
CA GLU A 15 5.14 13.66 1.61
C GLU A 15 4.71 15.00 1.01
N GLN A 16 5.49 15.55 0.10
CA GLN A 16 5.20 16.82 -0.60
C GLN A 16 4.61 16.57 -2.00
N GLU A 17 4.48 15.32 -2.42
CA GLU A 17 3.84 14.96 -3.67
C GLU A 17 2.31 14.92 -3.48
N PRO A 18 1.51 15.80 -4.16
CA PRO A 18 0.09 15.99 -3.83
C PRO A 18 -0.81 14.76 -4.04
N ARG A 19 -0.41 13.78 -4.90
CA ARG A 19 -1.17 12.55 -5.14
C ARG A 19 -0.90 11.49 -4.09
N HIS A 20 0.09 11.73 -3.20
CA HIS A 20 0.46 10.85 -2.10
C HIS A 20 -0.08 11.39 -0.78
N ARG A 21 -1.32 11.06 -0.47
CA ARG A 21 -1.95 11.55 0.76
C ARG A 21 -1.49 10.73 1.96
N LEU A 22 -0.64 11.32 2.81
CA LEU A 22 -0.20 10.71 4.07
C LEU A 22 -1.41 10.50 5.00
N VAL A 23 -1.58 9.28 5.51
CA VAL A 23 -2.70 8.89 6.37
C VAL A 23 -2.26 8.33 7.73
N ILE A 24 -1.07 7.72 7.80
CA ILE A 24 -0.45 7.28 9.06
C ILE A 24 1.02 7.65 9.02
N ALA A 25 1.52 8.19 10.13
CA ALA A 25 2.94 8.39 10.37
C ALA A 25 3.24 8.09 11.84
N ASN A 26 4.22 7.20 12.08
CA ASN A 26 4.74 6.88 13.40
C ASN A 26 6.23 6.49 13.27
N ASP A 27 6.83 5.96 14.33
CA ASP A 27 8.25 5.60 14.35
C ASP A 27 8.59 4.41 13.43
N PHE A 28 7.60 3.62 13.02
CA PHE A 28 7.77 2.38 12.27
C PHE A 28 7.43 2.51 10.79
N ILE A 29 6.45 3.34 10.44
CA ILE A 29 5.93 3.45 9.07
C ILE A 29 5.44 4.85 8.72
N ARG A 30 5.36 5.09 7.40
CA ARG A 30 4.52 6.12 6.80
C ARG A 30 3.60 5.45 5.79
N ALA A 31 2.29 5.61 5.92
CA ALA A 31 1.32 5.06 5.00
C ALA A 31 0.62 6.16 4.20
N PHE A 32 0.50 5.93 2.91
CA PHE A 32 -0.08 6.86 1.95
C PHE A 32 -1.23 6.18 1.19
N VAL A 33 -2.26 6.95 0.88
CA VAL A 33 -3.25 6.62 -0.15
C VAL A 33 -2.93 7.44 -1.38
N ILE A 34 -2.77 6.76 -2.49
CA ILE A 34 -2.35 7.36 -3.76
C ILE A 34 -3.49 7.27 -4.77
N GLU A 35 -3.73 8.39 -5.46
CA GLU A 35 -4.62 8.43 -6.61
C GLU A 35 -4.01 9.32 -7.70
N ILE A 36 -3.82 8.75 -8.88
CA ILE A 36 -3.35 9.45 -10.09
C ILE A 36 -4.43 9.29 -11.15
N LEU A 37 -5.08 10.38 -11.55
CA LEU A 37 -6.14 10.36 -12.56
C LEU A 37 -5.59 10.03 -13.96
N PRO A 38 -6.42 9.52 -14.90
CA PRO A 38 -6.01 9.29 -16.29
C PRO A 38 -5.38 10.52 -16.91
N GLY A 39 -4.19 10.37 -17.47
CA GLY A 39 -3.42 11.46 -18.09
C GLY A 39 -2.72 12.38 -17.11
N ASP A 40 -2.94 12.22 -15.79
CA ASP A 40 -2.23 12.99 -14.76
C ASP A 40 -0.89 12.33 -14.41
N ARG A 41 0.01 13.12 -13.81
CA ARG A 41 1.35 12.66 -13.41
C ARG A 41 1.76 13.25 -12.08
N THR A 42 2.61 12.53 -11.35
CA THR A 42 3.23 13.02 -10.13
C THR A 42 4.27 14.10 -10.42
N LEU A 43 4.63 14.87 -9.40
CA LEU A 43 5.91 15.55 -9.36
C LEU A 43 7.04 14.51 -9.38
N CYS A 44 8.25 14.93 -9.75
CA CYS A 44 9.43 14.11 -9.51
C CYS A 44 9.66 14.01 -8.00
N HIS A 45 9.53 12.81 -7.43
CA HIS A 45 9.60 12.59 -5.99
C HIS A 45 10.54 11.44 -5.65
N ARG A 46 10.95 11.41 -4.37
CA ARG A 46 11.88 10.42 -3.84
C ARG A 46 11.22 9.55 -2.78
N HIS A 47 11.44 8.23 -2.88
CA HIS A 47 11.21 7.27 -1.81
C HIS A 47 12.49 7.08 -1.00
N GLU A 48 12.49 7.51 0.27
CA GLU A 48 13.68 7.43 1.12
C GLU A 48 13.84 6.09 1.83
N HIS A 49 12.78 5.30 1.89
CA HIS A 49 12.71 4.01 2.57
C HIS A 49 12.21 2.92 1.62
N ASP A 50 12.47 1.67 1.98
CA ASP A 50 11.78 0.54 1.35
C ASP A 50 10.29 0.68 1.57
N TYR A 51 9.49 0.30 0.58
CA TYR A 51 8.05 0.44 0.67
C TYR A 51 7.31 -0.72 0.05
N LEU A 52 6.18 -1.06 0.65
CA LEU A 52 5.18 -1.96 0.10
C LEU A 52 4.12 -1.15 -0.63
N MET A 53 3.74 -1.58 -1.82
CA MET A 53 2.63 -1.02 -2.58
C MET A 53 1.58 -2.11 -2.80
N TYR A 54 0.32 -1.80 -2.47
CA TYR A 54 -0.84 -2.63 -2.78
C TYR A 54 -1.77 -1.90 -3.73
N VAL A 55 -2.03 -2.48 -4.90
CA VAL A 55 -2.79 -1.85 -6.00
C VAL A 55 -4.29 -2.12 -5.86
N ILE A 56 -5.10 -1.08 -6.07
CA ILE A 56 -6.56 -1.10 -6.00
C ILE A 56 -7.13 -0.80 -7.38
N GLY A 57 -7.77 -1.80 -7.97
CA GLY A 57 -8.20 -1.74 -9.37
C GLY A 57 -7.06 -2.04 -10.35
N ASP A 58 -7.41 -2.22 -11.61
CA ASP A 58 -6.44 -2.40 -12.69
C ASP A 58 -5.90 -1.03 -13.13
N GLY A 59 -4.63 -0.94 -13.53
CA GLY A 59 -4.03 0.30 -13.97
C GLY A 59 -2.82 0.14 -14.89
N GLU A 60 -2.57 1.17 -15.67
CA GLU A 60 -1.39 1.27 -16.53
C GLU A 60 -0.68 2.59 -16.26
N ILE A 61 0.61 2.52 -15.95
CA ILE A 61 1.42 3.70 -15.69
C ILE A 61 2.71 3.65 -16.51
N VAL A 62 3.33 4.82 -16.68
CA VAL A 62 4.74 4.94 -17.02
C VAL A 62 5.47 5.43 -15.78
N SER A 63 6.41 4.63 -15.29
CA SER A 63 7.39 5.06 -14.29
C SER A 63 8.64 5.54 -15.00
N ALA A 64 8.97 6.81 -14.81
CA ALA A 64 10.14 7.45 -15.41
C ALA A 64 11.15 7.78 -14.29
N PRO A 65 12.15 6.91 -14.05
CA PRO A 65 13.17 7.17 -13.06
C PRO A 65 14.06 8.35 -13.50
N ARG A 66 14.58 9.12 -12.54
CA ARG A 66 15.47 10.25 -12.82
C ARG A 66 16.70 9.83 -13.63
N TYR A 67 17.19 8.63 -13.39
CA TYR A 67 18.32 8.02 -14.09
C TYR A 67 17.89 6.67 -14.65
N GLY A 68 17.73 6.57 -15.94
CA GLY A 68 17.32 5.36 -16.65
C GLY A 68 16.17 5.63 -17.66
N GLU A 69 15.72 4.57 -18.28
CA GLU A 69 14.67 4.66 -19.29
C GLU A 69 13.28 4.56 -18.63
N PRO A 70 12.30 5.35 -19.09
CA PRO A 70 10.93 5.20 -18.68
C PRO A 70 10.39 3.80 -19.00
N GLY A 71 9.72 3.17 -18.06
CA GLY A 71 9.09 1.85 -18.23
C GLY A 71 7.57 1.91 -18.11
N LYS A 72 6.86 1.27 -19.06
CA LYS A 72 5.43 1.03 -18.94
C LYS A 72 5.18 -0.17 -18.05
N LEU A 73 4.33 0.01 -17.04
CA LEU A 73 3.93 -1.01 -16.08
C LEU A 73 2.43 -1.19 -16.14
N THR A 74 1.98 -2.44 -16.06
CA THR A 74 0.57 -2.81 -16.01
C THR A 74 0.33 -3.55 -14.71
N TYR A 75 -0.62 -3.07 -13.94
CA TYR A 75 -0.99 -3.63 -12.64
C TYR A 75 -2.41 -4.19 -12.67
N ARG A 76 -2.62 -5.23 -11.88
CA ARG A 76 -3.93 -5.81 -11.59
C ARG A 76 -4.36 -5.49 -10.18
N ASN A 77 -5.68 -5.46 -9.98
CA ASN A 77 -6.23 -5.31 -8.64
C ASN A 77 -5.70 -6.40 -7.70
N GLY A 78 -5.08 -5.99 -6.60
CA GLY A 78 -4.49 -6.89 -5.62
C GLY A 78 -3.00 -7.17 -5.82
N ASP A 79 -2.37 -6.64 -6.87
CA ASP A 79 -0.92 -6.72 -7.01
C ASP A 79 -0.25 -6.04 -5.81
N CYS A 80 0.76 -6.71 -5.27
CA CYS A 80 1.51 -6.22 -4.13
C CYS A 80 3.00 -6.45 -4.36
N GLU A 81 3.79 -5.40 -4.20
CA GLU A 81 5.24 -5.47 -4.38
C GLU A 81 5.99 -4.71 -3.29
N LEU A 82 7.21 -5.17 -3.01
CA LEU A 82 8.18 -4.48 -2.18
C LEU A 82 9.22 -3.82 -3.08
N SER A 83 9.40 -2.53 -2.94
CA SER A 83 10.40 -1.75 -3.66
C SER A 83 11.45 -1.20 -2.71
N SER A 84 12.70 -1.15 -3.18
CA SER A 84 13.81 -0.65 -2.38
C SER A 84 13.84 0.88 -2.33
N ALA A 85 14.39 1.39 -1.23
CA ALA A 85 14.69 2.80 -1.02
C ALA A 85 15.55 3.42 -2.14
N GLY A 86 15.46 4.74 -2.28
CA GLY A 86 16.31 5.52 -3.18
C GLY A 86 15.72 5.78 -4.57
N LEU A 87 14.55 5.23 -4.88
CA LEU A 87 13.89 5.52 -6.15
C LEU A 87 13.49 7.00 -6.22
N VAL A 88 13.92 7.66 -7.30
CA VAL A 88 13.51 9.04 -7.65
C VAL A 88 12.88 8.96 -9.03
N HIS A 89 11.59 9.29 -9.12
CA HIS A 89 10.85 9.13 -10.37
C HIS A 89 9.66 10.09 -10.52
N VAL A 90 9.12 10.10 -11.75
CA VAL A 90 7.80 10.61 -12.09
C VAL A 90 6.92 9.41 -12.45
N VAL A 91 5.70 9.37 -11.98
CA VAL A 91 4.68 8.39 -12.38
C VAL A 91 3.61 9.09 -13.20
N ASN A 92 3.34 8.59 -14.41
CA ASN A 92 2.28 9.07 -15.28
C ASN A 92 1.24 7.97 -15.48
N ASN A 93 -0.02 8.24 -15.17
CA ASN A 93 -1.11 7.32 -15.47
C ASN A 93 -1.46 7.41 -16.97
N VAL A 94 -1.10 6.38 -17.71
CA VAL A 94 -1.37 6.24 -19.17
C VAL A 94 -2.59 5.36 -19.45
N GLY A 95 -3.23 4.85 -18.39
CA GLY A 95 -4.47 4.08 -18.48
C GLY A 95 -5.71 4.96 -18.63
N THR A 96 -6.87 4.31 -18.63
CA THR A 96 -8.19 4.97 -18.77
C THR A 96 -8.94 5.07 -17.44
N THR A 97 -8.41 4.46 -16.38
CA THR A 97 -8.95 4.47 -15.02
C THR A 97 -7.98 5.14 -14.06
N PRO A 98 -8.45 5.72 -12.94
CA PRO A 98 -7.55 6.20 -11.90
C PRO A 98 -6.63 5.09 -11.40
N PHE A 99 -5.31 5.35 -11.35
CA PHE A 99 -4.36 4.44 -10.71
C PHE A 99 -4.36 4.70 -9.22
N ARG A 100 -4.74 3.69 -8.44
CA ARG A 100 -4.89 3.77 -6.98
C ARG A 100 -4.07 2.72 -6.28
N ASN A 101 -3.45 3.09 -5.20
CA ASN A 101 -2.76 2.14 -4.32
C ASN A 101 -2.67 2.65 -2.88
N VAL A 102 -2.36 1.71 -1.98
CA VAL A 102 -1.87 1.99 -0.64
C VAL A 102 -0.38 1.71 -0.64
N LEU A 103 0.41 2.68 -0.23
CA LEU A 103 1.85 2.59 -0.12
C LEU A 103 2.24 2.71 1.35
N VAL A 104 3.08 1.80 1.81
CA VAL A 104 3.58 1.75 3.20
C VAL A 104 5.10 1.77 3.17
N GLU A 105 5.71 2.91 3.52
CA GLU A 105 7.14 2.99 3.75
C GLU A 105 7.50 2.33 5.08
N LEU A 106 8.54 1.51 5.05
CA LEU A 106 9.06 0.76 6.19
C LEU A 106 10.26 1.53 6.77
N LEU A 107 10.05 2.21 7.90
CA LEU A 107 11.11 2.96 8.56
C LEU A 107 12.09 1.99 9.27
N PRO A 108 13.33 2.41 9.58
CA PRO A 108 14.33 1.51 10.16
C PRO A 108 13.86 0.76 11.40
N ALA A 109 13.08 1.41 12.27
CA ALA A 109 12.55 0.82 13.51
C ALA A 109 11.58 -0.34 13.28
N VAL A 110 11.03 -0.53 12.06
CA VAL A 110 10.15 -1.69 11.75
C VAL A 110 10.90 -3.01 11.95
N GLY A 111 12.22 -3.02 11.76
CA GLY A 111 13.06 -4.19 11.99
C GLY A 111 13.21 -4.61 13.47
N GLU A 112 12.81 -3.75 14.40
CA GLU A 112 12.79 -4.03 15.84
C GLU A 112 11.47 -4.68 16.29
N LEU A 113 10.44 -4.59 15.45
CA LEU A 113 9.15 -5.22 15.71
C LEU A 113 9.22 -6.73 15.54
N GLN A 114 8.46 -7.43 16.37
CA GLN A 114 8.19 -8.86 16.22
C GLN A 114 6.84 -9.02 15.53
N ARG A 115 6.84 -9.68 14.37
CA ARG A 115 5.59 -9.98 13.68
C ARG A 115 4.73 -10.89 14.54
N GLY A 116 3.47 -10.50 14.73
CA GLY A 116 2.49 -11.32 15.39
C GLY A 116 2.23 -12.64 14.65
N ALA A 117 1.59 -13.59 15.33
CA ALA A 117 1.13 -14.83 14.72
C ALA A 117 0.17 -14.55 13.54
N GLU A 118 0.01 -15.53 12.66
CA GLU A 118 -0.99 -15.44 11.58
C GLU A 118 -2.38 -15.12 12.17
N PRO A 119 -3.16 -14.24 11.53
CA PRO A 119 -4.50 -13.91 12.01
C PRO A 119 -5.39 -15.13 12.10
N ARG A 120 -6.18 -15.20 13.14
CA ARG A 120 -7.06 -16.33 13.44
C ARG A 120 -8.52 -15.94 13.23
N VAL A 121 -9.25 -16.68 12.42
CA VAL A 121 -10.70 -16.57 12.31
C VAL A 121 -11.32 -17.05 13.64
N ILE A 122 -12.11 -16.18 14.27
CA ILE A 122 -12.73 -16.44 15.57
C ILE A 122 -14.26 -16.42 15.53
N GLY A 123 -14.85 -15.97 14.46
CA GLY A 123 -16.29 -15.94 14.25
C GLY A 123 -16.67 -15.72 12.80
N GLY A 124 -17.85 -16.20 12.40
CA GLY A 124 -18.42 -16.03 11.08
C GLY A 124 -17.63 -16.64 9.92
N ASP A 125 -17.97 -16.23 8.69
CA ASP A 125 -17.31 -16.67 7.47
C ASP A 125 -16.28 -15.62 7.05
N VAL A 126 -14.99 -16.01 7.07
CA VAL A 126 -13.85 -15.16 6.69
C VAL A 126 -12.86 -15.94 5.85
N THR A 127 -12.55 -15.40 4.70
CA THR A 127 -11.43 -15.89 3.86
C THR A 127 -10.20 -15.03 4.12
N VAL A 128 -9.08 -15.67 4.47
CA VAL A 128 -7.76 -15.03 4.64
C VAL A 128 -6.81 -15.59 3.60
N LYS A 129 -6.20 -14.71 2.80
CA LYS A 129 -5.25 -15.11 1.76
C LYS A 129 -3.98 -14.29 1.86
N ALA A 130 -2.82 -14.95 1.95
CA ALA A 130 -1.54 -14.26 1.85
C ALA A 130 -1.31 -13.76 0.41
N ILE A 131 -0.98 -12.48 0.28
CA ILE A 131 -0.65 -11.82 -0.99
C ILE A 131 0.86 -11.66 -1.10
N PHE A 132 1.49 -11.22 0.00
CA PHE A 132 2.94 -10.99 0.07
C PHE A 132 3.48 -11.51 1.40
N LYS A 133 4.66 -12.16 1.35
CA LYS A 133 5.41 -12.58 2.55
C LYS A 133 6.87 -12.17 2.37
N GLY A 134 7.30 -11.20 3.16
CA GLY A 134 8.68 -10.72 3.23
C GLY A 134 9.25 -10.80 4.63
N GLU A 135 10.52 -10.40 4.78
CA GLU A 135 11.21 -10.42 6.09
C GLU A 135 10.54 -9.45 7.09
N LEU A 136 10.27 -8.23 6.67
CA LEU A 136 9.77 -7.14 7.54
C LEU A 136 8.25 -6.95 7.50
N ALA A 137 7.55 -7.61 6.60
CA ALA A 137 6.10 -7.48 6.50
C ALA A 137 5.46 -8.69 5.82
N CYS A 138 4.19 -8.93 6.15
CA CYS A 138 3.30 -9.83 5.46
C CYS A 138 2.02 -9.08 5.10
N VAL A 139 1.52 -9.25 3.87
CA VAL A 139 0.27 -8.62 3.42
C VAL A 139 -0.76 -9.71 3.16
N LEU A 140 -1.91 -9.57 3.78
CA LEU A 140 -3.02 -10.51 3.71
C LEU A 140 -4.24 -9.80 3.18
N SER A 141 -4.97 -10.42 2.24
CA SER A 141 -6.33 -10.02 1.91
C SER A 141 -7.31 -10.74 2.81
N LEU A 142 -8.33 -10.03 3.23
CA LEU A 142 -9.43 -10.50 4.04
C LEU A 142 -10.73 -10.26 3.27
N GLU A 143 -11.55 -11.29 3.18
CA GLU A 143 -12.95 -11.17 2.77
C GLU A 143 -13.79 -11.67 3.95
N MET A 144 -14.50 -10.74 4.59
CA MET A 144 -15.29 -11.00 5.78
C MET A 144 -16.77 -10.83 5.44
N HIS A 145 -17.55 -11.89 5.59
CA HIS A 145 -19.01 -11.83 5.51
C HIS A 145 -19.61 -11.23 6.80
N PRO A 146 -20.90 -10.86 6.81
CA PRO A 146 -21.55 -10.42 8.05
C PRO A 146 -21.24 -11.36 9.21
N ASP A 147 -20.97 -10.80 10.40
CA ASP A 147 -20.52 -11.52 11.62
C ASP A 147 -19.12 -12.16 11.52
N GLY A 148 -18.42 -12.00 10.39
CA GLY A 148 -17.03 -12.44 10.24
C GLY A 148 -16.09 -11.70 11.18
N GLN A 149 -15.24 -12.42 11.91
CA GLN A 149 -14.29 -11.86 12.87
C GLN A 149 -12.92 -12.51 12.75
N VAL A 150 -11.89 -11.68 12.77
CA VAL A 150 -10.48 -12.07 12.75
C VAL A 150 -9.75 -11.45 13.92
N GLU A 151 -9.06 -12.28 14.69
CA GLU A 151 -8.11 -11.81 15.70
C GLU A 151 -6.72 -11.67 15.08
N THR A 152 -6.08 -10.53 15.27
CA THR A 152 -4.68 -10.28 14.91
C THR A 152 -3.85 -9.88 16.11
N LEU A 153 -2.56 -10.17 16.07
CA LEU A 153 -1.59 -9.86 17.11
C LEU A 153 -0.40 -9.09 16.52
N GLY A 154 0.21 -8.22 17.31
CA GLY A 154 1.38 -7.43 16.91
C GLY A 154 1.00 -6.11 16.24
N GLU A 155 1.97 -5.52 15.56
CA GLU A 155 1.80 -4.25 14.87
C GLU A 155 1.27 -4.50 13.44
N ALA A 156 0.20 -3.81 13.08
CA ALA A 156 -0.39 -3.97 11.76
C ALA A 156 -1.09 -2.68 11.27
N ILE A 157 -1.31 -2.61 9.96
CA ILE A 157 -2.21 -1.64 9.32
C ILE A 157 -3.40 -2.43 8.78
N PHE A 158 -4.59 -2.01 9.13
CA PHE A 158 -5.83 -2.54 8.61
C PHE A 158 -6.45 -1.54 7.64
N VAL A 159 -6.64 -1.96 6.41
CA VAL A 159 -7.19 -1.15 5.31
C VAL A 159 -8.51 -1.76 4.88
N THR A 160 -9.61 -1.04 5.06
CA THR A 160 -10.91 -1.44 4.52
C THR A 160 -11.09 -0.86 3.12
N LEU A 161 -11.52 -1.70 2.18
CA LEU A 161 -11.65 -1.35 0.77
C LEU A 161 -13.10 -1.08 0.39
N LEU A 162 -13.29 -0.09 -0.48
CA LEU A 162 -14.47 0.06 -1.34
C LEU A 162 -14.21 -0.63 -2.68
N VAL A 163 -15.22 -0.67 -3.54
CA VAL A 163 -15.09 -1.24 -4.90
C VAL A 163 -14.00 -0.52 -5.70
N ASP A 164 -13.85 0.78 -5.49
CA ASP A 164 -13.01 1.69 -6.26
C ASP A 164 -12.11 2.58 -5.38
N GLY A 165 -11.73 2.11 -4.19
CA GLY A 165 -10.84 2.89 -3.34
C GLY A 165 -10.66 2.36 -1.92
N VAL A 166 -10.19 3.24 -1.05
CA VAL A 166 -9.99 2.99 0.38
C VAL A 166 -11.13 3.65 1.17
N ARG A 167 -11.79 2.88 2.04
CA ARG A 167 -12.79 3.39 2.97
C ARG A 167 -12.14 3.97 4.22
N ASP A 168 -11.25 3.18 4.83
CA ASP A 168 -10.60 3.51 6.09
C ASP A 168 -9.23 2.84 6.21
N ILE A 169 -8.32 3.47 6.95
CA ILE A 169 -7.02 2.91 7.32
C ILE A 169 -6.81 3.12 8.80
N SER A 170 -6.52 2.03 9.50
CA SER A 170 -6.30 2.03 10.95
C SER A 170 -4.97 1.40 11.31
N TRP A 171 -4.27 1.99 12.28
CA TRP A 171 -3.11 1.39 12.92
C TRP A 171 -3.58 0.46 14.05
N ILE A 172 -3.03 -0.74 14.09
CA ILE A 172 -3.30 -1.74 15.13
C ILE A 172 -2.04 -1.89 15.98
N LEU A 173 -2.23 -1.86 17.30
CA LEU A 173 -1.19 -2.06 18.29
C LEU A 173 -1.58 -3.22 19.20
N GLY A 174 -0.77 -4.28 19.20
CA GLY A 174 -0.99 -5.46 20.05
C GLY A 174 -2.11 -6.37 19.56
N ARG A 175 -3.03 -6.77 20.45
CA ARG A 175 -4.16 -7.65 20.10
C ARG A 175 -5.36 -6.86 19.66
N ALA A 176 -5.91 -7.20 18.49
CA ALA A 176 -7.14 -6.62 17.99
C ALA A 176 -8.07 -7.68 17.41
N VAL A 177 -9.37 -7.41 17.50
CA VAL A 177 -10.42 -8.16 16.80
C VAL A 177 -10.98 -7.26 15.71
N LEU A 178 -10.87 -7.70 14.47
CA LEU A 178 -11.38 -7.03 13.29
C LEU A 178 -12.68 -7.72 12.89
N GLY A 179 -13.71 -6.96 12.64
CA GLY A 179 -15.04 -7.49 12.32
C GLY A 179 -15.69 -6.79 11.12
N CYS A 180 -16.68 -7.46 10.57
CA CYS A 180 -17.57 -6.92 9.54
C CYS A 180 -18.89 -6.49 10.21
N ASP A 181 -19.02 -5.18 10.48
CA ASP A 181 -20.23 -4.59 11.06
C ASP A 181 -21.28 -4.19 9.99
N SER A 182 -21.20 -4.78 8.83
CA SER A 182 -22.00 -4.44 7.65
C SER A 182 -22.83 -5.65 7.21
N ASP A 183 -24.05 -5.39 6.72
CA ASP A 183 -24.89 -6.41 6.07
C ASP A 183 -24.33 -6.93 4.73
N ARG A 184 -23.21 -6.38 4.28
CA ARG A 184 -22.51 -6.77 3.06
C ARG A 184 -21.11 -7.23 3.36
N PRO A 185 -20.56 -8.15 2.56
CA PRO A 185 -19.16 -8.57 2.72
C PRO A 185 -18.20 -7.37 2.69
N LEU A 186 -17.24 -7.38 3.61
CA LEU A 186 -16.16 -6.41 3.71
C LEU A 186 -14.89 -7.00 3.13
N ARG A 187 -14.27 -6.27 2.20
CA ARG A 187 -12.91 -6.58 1.73
C ARG A 187 -11.92 -5.68 2.45
N ALA A 188 -10.84 -6.28 2.91
CA ALA A 188 -9.81 -5.56 3.62
C ALA A 188 -8.41 -6.12 3.33
N ILE A 189 -7.41 -5.31 3.63
CA ILE A 189 -6.00 -5.69 3.57
C ILE A 189 -5.39 -5.49 4.96
N LEU A 190 -4.65 -6.49 5.41
CA LEU A 190 -3.89 -6.43 6.64
C LEU A 190 -2.39 -6.49 6.31
N PHE A 191 -1.68 -5.42 6.64
CA PHE A 191 -0.22 -5.39 6.61
C PHE A 191 0.29 -5.69 8.01
N GLN A 192 0.75 -6.91 8.25
CA GLN A 192 1.44 -7.26 9.49
C GLN A 192 2.91 -6.90 9.38
N LEU A 193 3.44 -6.20 10.37
CA LEU A 193 4.78 -5.62 10.36
C LEU A 193 5.70 -6.32 11.36
N GLY A 194 7.00 -6.25 11.08
CA GLY A 194 8.05 -6.82 11.91
C GLY A 194 8.65 -8.10 11.33
N ARG A 195 9.69 -8.61 12.01
CA ARG A 195 10.40 -9.83 11.62
C ARG A 195 9.65 -11.09 12.05
N THR A 196 9.76 -12.15 11.25
CA THR A 196 9.38 -13.49 11.68
C THR A 196 10.44 -14.06 12.64
N HIS A 197 10.01 -14.86 13.62
CA HIS A 197 10.92 -15.65 14.46
C HIS A 197 11.59 -16.77 13.68
#